data_8fd0d4bdde1a9f93cdaa91f14146587a
#
_entry.id   8fd0d4bdde1a9f93cdaa91f14146587a
#
_cell.length_a   1.000
_cell.length_b   1.000
_cell.length_c   1.000
_cell.angle_alpha   90.00
_cell.angle_beta   90.00
_cell.angle_gamma   90.00
#
_symmetry.space_group_name_H-M   'P 1'
#
loop_
_entity.id
_entity.type
_entity.pdbx_description
1 polymer ?
#
loop_
_entity_poly.entity_id
_entity_poly.type
_entity_poly.pdbx_seq_one_letter_code
_entity_poly.pdbx_strand_id
1 'polypeptide(L)'
;MSYQDINAATINRWIKEEDWEWGKAISHEEYIKALNGDWNVKLTPVKFVPHEWFGDFKGKKLLGLASGGGQQIPVFTALGAECTVLDYSDMQLENERMVAERENYKVNIVKADMTKPLPFEDESFDIIFHPVSNCYIENVEPVFKECYRILKKGGILLCGLGTEINYLVDESEEKIVFSMPFNPLKNKEHKEFLEKLDSGYQFSHTLSEQLGGQLKAGFTLTNIEDDTNGAGRLHEMNISTYIMTRAVK
;
A
#
# COMPACT_ATOMS: atom_id res chain seq x y z
N MET A 1 -19.89 -8.03 11.45
CA MET A 1 -18.46 -7.76 11.22
C MET A 1 -18.35 -7.26 9.81
N SER A 2 -17.73 -6.12 9.59
CA SER A 2 -17.49 -5.58 8.24
C SER A 2 -16.40 -6.37 7.52
N TYR A 3 -16.29 -6.25 6.19
CA TYR A 3 -15.19 -6.92 5.48
C TYR A 3 -13.82 -6.34 5.87
N GLN A 4 -13.75 -5.06 6.26
CA GLN A 4 -12.53 -4.44 6.77
C GLN A 4 -12.08 -5.10 8.09
N ASP A 5 -13.02 -5.43 9.00
CA ASP A 5 -12.69 -6.15 10.24
C ASP A 5 -12.18 -7.56 9.94
N ILE A 6 -12.75 -8.24 8.93
CA ILE A 6 -12.28 -9.56 8.48
C ILE A 6 -10.86 -9.44 7.92
N ASN A 7 -10.60 -8.46 7.05
CA ASN A 7 -9.27 -8.22 6.49
C ASN A 7 -8.24 -7.91 7.57
N ALA A 8 -8.57 -7.05 8.54
CA ALA A 8 -7.66 -6.76 9.65
C ALA A 8 -7.36 -8.02 10.48
N ALA A 9 -8.38 -8.85 10.77
CA ALA A 9 -8.18 -10.10 11.48
C ALA A 9 -7.30 -11.09 10.70
N THR A 10 -7.51 -11.20 9.38
CA THR A 10 -6.69 -12.03 8.48
C THR A 10 -5.23 -11.56 8.46
N ILE A 11 -4.98 -10.28 8.25
CA ILE A 11 -3.63 -9.70 8.25
C ILE A 11 -2.96 -9.89 9.62
N ASN A 12 -3.68 -9.65 10.71
CA ASN A 12 -3.17 -9.89 12.07
C ASN A 12 -2.73 -11.36 12.28
N ARG A 13 -3.48 -12.31 11.72
CA ARG A 13 -3.14 -13.74 11.79
C ARG A 13 -1.93 -14.07 10.95
N TRP A 14 -1.84 -13.62 9.71
CA TRP A 14 -0.69 -13.83 8.83
C TRP A 14 0.62 -13.34 9.46
N ILE A 15 0.60 -12.18 10.10
CA ILE A 15 1.78 -11.62 10.78
C ILE A 15 2.19 -12.51 11.97
N LYS A 16 1.21 -13.06 12.72
CA LYS A 16 1.49 -13.87 13.92
C LYS A 16 1.90 -15.30 13.62
N GLU A 17 1.32 -15.89 12.60
CA GLU A 17 1.30 -17.35 12.43
C GLU A 17 1.99 -17.81 11.14
N GLU A 18 2.11 -16.96 10.12
CA GLU A 18 2.46 -17.39 8.77
C GLU A 18 3.78 -16.80 8.22
N ASP A 19 4.54 -16.09 9.04
CA ASP A 19 5.80 -15.44 8.59
C ASP A 19 5.63 -14.59 7.31
N TRP A 20 4.48 -13.89 7.22
CA TRP A 20 4.07 -13.13 6.06
C TRP A 20 5.06 -11.97 5.76
N GLU A 21 5.59 -11.95 4.54
CA GLU A 21 6.67 -11.03 4.15
C GLU A 21 6.30 -9.55 4.37
N TRP A 22 5.05 -9.17 4.08
CA TRP A 22 4.59 -7.78 4.23
C TRP A 22 4.28 -7.37 5.67
N GLY A 23 4.44 -8.29 6.60
CA GLY A 23 4.40 -8.04 8.05
C GLY A 23 5.78 -8.04 8.70
N LYS A 24 6.86 -8.26 7.96
CA LYS A 24 8.23 -8.28 8.50
C LYS A 24 8.78 -6.88 8.59
N ALA A 25 9.06 -6.43 9.82
CA ALA A 25 9.74 -5.17 10.06
C ALA A 25 11.20 -5.21 9.55
N ILE A 26 11.72 -4.05 9.15
CA ILE A 26 13.14 -3.96 8.78
C ILE A 26 14.06 -4.31 9.95
N SER A 27 15.25 -4.79 9.64
CA SER A 27 16.30 -5.04 10.62
C SER A 27 16.94 -3.74 11.12
N HIS A 28 17.68 -3.82 12.23
CA HIS A 28 18.52 -2.71 12.70
C HIS A 28 19.58 -2.32 11.64
N GLU A 29 20.16 -3.30 10.97
CA GLU A 29 21.16 -3.06 9.92
C GLU A 29 20.60 -2.25 8.75
N GLU A 30 19.39 -2.56 8.29
CA GLU A 30 18.71 -1.81 7.22
C GLU A 30 18.38 -0.38 7.65
N TYR A 31 17.97 -0.19 8.91
CA TYR A 31 17.76 1.16 9.45
C TYR A 31 19.06 1.98 9.48
N ILE A 32 20.17 1.37 9.90
CA ILE A 32 21.50 2.03 9.90
C ILE A 32 21.98 2.35 8.47
N LYS A 33 21.72 1.47 7.50
CA LYS A 33 21.99 1.77 6.08
C LYS A 33 21.21 3.01 5.61
N ALA A 34 19.92 3.08 5.94
CA ALA A 34 19.09 4.24 5.59
C ALA A 34 19.59 5.54 6.23
N LEU A 35 20.03 5.53 7.49
CA LEU A 35 20.68 6.69 8.14
C LEU A 35 21.94 7.17 7.40
N ASN A 36 22.65 6.27 6.73
CA ASN A 36 23.86 6.56 5.95
C ASN A 36 23.57 6.89 4.47
N GLY A 37 22.28 6.97 4.09
CA GLY A 37 21.87 7.31 2.72
C GLY A 37 21.80 6.12 1.76
N ASP A 38 22.00 4.89 2.24
CA ASP A 38 21.79 3.65 1.47
C ASP A 38 20.43 3.06 1.83
N TRP A 39 19.44 3.30 0.98
CA TRP A 39 18.06 2.92 1.25
C TRP A 39 17.30 2.57 -0.02
N ASN A 40 16.31 1.70 0.13
CA ASN A 40 15.33 1.40 -0.91
C ASN A 40 13.98 1.09 -0.26
N VAL A 41 12.89 1.41 -0.95
CA VAL A 41 11.53 1.08 -0.53
C VAL A 41 10.73 0.56 -1.72
N LYS A 42 9.70 -0.23 -1.42
CA LYS A 42 8.81 -0.82 -2.43
C LYS A 42 7.39 -0.30 -2.26
N LEU A 43 6.76 0.03 -3.40
CA LEU A 43 5.31 0.24 -3.51
C LEU A 43 4.61 -1.04 -3.99
N THR A 44 5.33 -1.85 -4.76
CA THR A 44 4.88 -3.06 -5.44
C THR A 44 5.88 -4.20 -5.14
N PRO A 45 5.56 -5.48 -5.42
CA PRO A 45 6.30 -6.61 -4.87
C PRO A 45 7.79 -6.68 -5.22
N VAL A 46 8.20 -6.27 -6.42
CA VAL A 46 9.57 -6.53 -6.90
C VAL A 46 10.42 -5.27 -6.97
N LYS A 47 9.94 -4.26 -7.68
CA LYS A 47 10.72 -3.06 -8.00
C LYS A 47 10.82 -2.09 -6.83
N PHE A 48 12.01 -1.50 -6.68
CA PHE A 48 12.19 -0.36 -5.81
C PHE A 48 11.66 0.92 -6.46
N VAL A 49 11.15 1.82 -5.65
CA VAL A 49 10.72 3.15 -6.12
C VAL A 49 11.94 3.98 -6.49
N PRO A 50 11.99 4.59 -7.69
CA PRO A 50 13.09 5.47 -8.06
C PRO A 50 13.26 6.63 -7.06
N HIS A 51 14.49 6.88 -6.60
CA HIS A 51 14.76 7.91 -5.59
C HIS A 51 14.32 9.31 -6.03
N GLU A 52 14.43 9.62 -7.31
CA GLU A 52 14.03 10.90 -7.90
C GLU A 52 12.51 11.15 -7.81
N TRP A 53 11.71 10.14 -7.48
CA TRP A 53 10.27 10.31 -7.28
C TRP A 53 9.93 11.00 -5.96
N PHE A 54 10.82 10.99 -4.98
CA PHE A 54 10.54 11.50 -3.63
C PHE A 54 10.92 12.97 -3.43
N GLY A 55 12.03 13.41 -3.97
CA GLY A 55 12.64 14.68 -3.61
C GLY A 55 13.36 14.64 -2.25
N ASP A 56 13.39 15.76 -1.54
CA ASP A 56 14.02 15.84 -0.21
C ASP A 56 13.05 15.42 0.89
N PHE A 57 13.53 14.64 1.87
CA PHE A 57 12.76 14.18 3.02
C PHE A 57 12.88 15.08 4.25
N LYS A 58 13.98 15.82 4.38
CA LYS A 58 14.31 16.54 5.60
C LYS A 58 13.22 17.55 5.99
N GLY A 59 12.58 17.31 7.15
CA GLY A 59 11.50 18.14 7.66
C GLY A 59 10.19 18.06 6.87
N LYS A 60 10.07 17.12 5.95
CA LYS A 60 8.81 16.85 5.22
C LYS A 60 7.87 16.02 6.07
N LYS A 61 6.60 16.39 6.08
CA LYS A 61 5.54 15.57 6.69
C LYS A 61 5.12 14.48 5.74
N LEU A 62 5.35 13.23 6.11
CA LEU A 62 5.05 12.05 5.31
C LEU A 62 3.98 11.20 5.97
N LEU A 63 2.95 10.82 5.21
CA LEU A 63 1.96 9.83 5.62
C LEU A 63 2.24 8.50 4.92
N GLY A 64 2.46 7.44 5.68
CA GLY A 64 2.29 6.07 5.23
C GLY A 64 0.81 5.68 5.35
N LEU A 65 0.12 5.56 4.23
CA LEU A 65 -1.31 5.22 4.19
C LEU A 65 -1.48 3.73 3.90
N ALA A 66 -2.06 2.99 4.85
CA ALA A 66 -2.09 1.52 4.86
C ALA A 66 -0.67 0.95 4.63
N SER A 67 0.29 1.49 5.37
CA SER A 67 1.72 1.22 5.26
C SER A 67 2.34 0.95 6.63
N GLY A 68 1.62 0.22 7.48
CA GLY A 68 2.13 -0.28 8.75
C GLY A 68 3.19 -1.36 8.55
N GLY A 69 3.63 -1.99 9.64
CA GLY A 69 4.55 -3.13 9.62
C GLY A 69 6.00 -2.81 9.90
N GLY A 70 6.36 -1.53 10.04
CA GLY A 70 7.75 -1.15 10.33
C GLY A 70 8.71 -1.41 9.17
N GLN A 71 8.24 -1.23 7.93
CA GLN A 71 9.04 -1.46 6.72
C GLN A 71 9.53 -0.15 6.09
N GLN A 72 8.64 0.67 5.56
CA GLN A 72 9.00 1.87 4.81
C GLN A 72 9.15 3.11 5.72
N ILE A 73 8.28 3.24 6.71
CA ILE A 73 8.26 4.39 7.64
C ILE A 73 9.57 4.57 8.40
N PRO A 74 10.22 3.51 8.93
CA PRO A 74 11.53 3.65 9.55
C PRO A 74 12.58 4.23 8.60
N VAL A 75 12.56 3.82 7.32
CA VAL A 75 13.47 4.33 6.29
C VAL A 75 13.26 5.83 6.08
N PHE A 76 12.02 6.28 5.90
CA PHE A 76 11.70 7.69 5.72
C PHE A 76 12.05 8.54 6.95
N THR A 77 11.87 7.96 8.14
CA THR A 77 12.27 8.62 9.39
C THR A 77 13.80 8.77 9.49
N ALA A 78 14.55 7.73 9.10
CA ALA A 78 16.02 7.78 9.04
C ALA A 78 16.53 8.87 8.07
N LEU A 79 15.78 9.12 6.98
CA LEU A 79 16.06 10.18 6.00
C LEU A 79 15.61 11.58 6.44
N GLY A 80 15.00 11.71 7.63
CA GLY A 80 14.65 12.98 8.24
C GLY A 80 13.22 13.47 7.98
N ALA A 81 12.33 12.61 7.50
CA ALA A 81 10.91 12.93 7.41
C ALA A 81 10.21 12.91 8.78
N GLU A 82 9.20 13.75 8.95
CA GLU A 82 8.25 13.71 10.07
C GLU A 82 7.11 12.75 9.70
N CYS A 83 7.22 11.49 10.15
CA CYS A 83 6.35 10.42 9.69
C CYS A 83 5.08 10.26 10.55
N THR A 84 3.98 10.03 9.84
CA THR A 84 2.72 9.48 10.38
C THR A 84 2.44 8.18 9.64
N VAL A 85 2.00 7.13 10.34
CA VAL A 85 1.49 5.90 9.74
C VAL A 85 0.01 5.73 10.08
N LEU A 86 -0.79 5.38 9.09
CA LEU A 86 -2.19 5.00 9.28
C LEU A 86 -2.39 3.58 8.74
N ASP A 87 -2.91 2.73 9.59
CA ASP A 87 -3.28 1.35 9.21
C ASP A 87 -4.52 0.92 9.99
N TYR A 88 -5.20 -0.12 9.52
CA TYR A 88 -6.35 -0.71 10.21
C TYR A 88 -6.00 -1.99 10.98
N SER A 89 -4.89 -2.64 10.66
CA SER A 89 -4.37 -3.83 11.33
C SER A 89 -3.61 -3.46 12.60
N ASP A 90 -4.03 -4.02 13.74
CA ASP A 90 -3.34 -3.81 15.03
C ASP A 90 -1.90 -4.32 15.00
N MET A 91 -1.66 -5.47 14.34
CA MET A 91 -0.31 -6.05 14.27
C MET A 91 0.63 -5.24 13.39
N GLN A 92 0.14 -4.66 12.28
CA GLN A 92 0.94 -3.74 11.47
C GLN A 92 1.36 -2.52 12.29
N LEU A 93 0.44 -1.95 13.08
CA LEU A 93 0.75 -0.82 13.94
C LEU A 93 1.66 -1.19 15.13
N GLU A 94 1.55 -2.41 15.64
CA GLU A 94 2.44 -2.90 16.71
C GLU A 94 3.86 -3.08 16.22
N ASN A 95 4.05 -3.66 15.02
CA ASN A 95 5.36 -3.76 14.40
C ASN A 95 6.00 -2.37 14.19
N GLU A 96 5.21 -1.38 13.80
CA GLU A 96 5.70 0.00 13.69
C GLU A 96 6.18 0.56 15.04
N ARG A 97 5.41 0.34 16.13
CA ARG A 97 5.83 0.75 17.48
C ARG A 97 7.11 0.07 17.91
N MET A 98 7.20 -1.25 17.69
CA MET A 98 8.37 -2.05 18.04
C MET A 98 9.65 -1.52 17.36
N VAL A 99 9.57 -1.19 16.07
CA VAL A 99 10.72 -0.62 15.35
C VAL A 99 11.04 0.78 15.85
N ALA A 100 10.03 1.62 16.06
CA ALA A 100 10.22 2.98 16.58
C ALA A 100 10.91 2.99 17.96
N GLU A 101 10.51 2.08 18.84
CA GLU A 101 11.13 1.88 20.15
C GLU A 101 12.56 1.35 20.03
N ARG A 102 12.78 0.32 19.21
CA ARG A 102 14.09 -0.28 18.96
C ARG A 102 15.10 0.73 18.43
N GLU A 103 14.69 1.54 17.45
CA GLU A 103 15.57 2.51 16.77
C GLU A 103 15.51 3.91 17.38
N ASN A 104 14.68 4.12 18.43
CA ASN A 104 14.53 5.37 19.18
C ASN A 104 14.18 6.58 18.28
N TYR A 105 13.24 6.41 17.33
CA TYR A 105 12.69 7.51 16.55
C TYR A 105 11.23 7.81 16.92
N LYS A 106 10.74 8.97 16.49
CA LYS A 106 9.36 9.39 16.71
C LYS A 106 8.53 9.16 15.44
N VAL A 107 7.37 8.56 15.61
CA VAL A 107 6.35 8.39 14.57
C VAL A 107 4.96 8.59 15.18
N ASN A 108 4.07 9.22 14.43
CA ASN A 108 2.66 9.31 14.82
C ASN A 108 1.93 8.08 14.26
N ILE A 109 1.31 7.28 15.13
CA ILE A 109 0.64 6.02 14.76
C ILE A 109 -0.86 6.20 14.93
N VAL A 110 -1.61 6.03 13.82
CA VAL A 110 -3.05 6.23 13.75
C VAL A 110 -3.74 4.95 13.29
N LYS A 111 -4.65 4.41 14.11
CA LYS A 111 -5.55 3.33 13.70
C LYS A 111 -6.81 3.92 13.07
N ALA A 112 -6.98 3.75 11.76
CA ALA A 112 -8.18 4.21 11.06
C ALA A 112 -8.44 3.39 9.79
N ASP A 113 -9.71 3.36 9.37
CA ASP A 113 -10.18 2.77 8.12
C ASP A 113 -10.01 3.80 6.99
N MET A 114 -9.15 3.52 6.01
CA MET A 114 -8.90 4.42 4.88
C MET A 114 -10.11 4.62 3.95
N THR A 115 -11.16 3.81 4.09
CA THR A 115 -12.42 3.98 3.34
C THR A 115 -13.31 5.08 3.93
N LYS A 116 -12.94 5.64 5.09
CA LYS A 116 -13.65 6.73 5.78
C LYS A 116 -12.87 8.04 5.60
N PRO A 117 -13.48 9.20 5.91
CA PRO A 117 -12.74 10.44 5.96
C PRO A 117 -11.50 10.30 6.85
N LEU A 118 -10.34 10.65 6.32
CA LEU A 118 -9.08 10.53 7.05
C LEU A 118 -9.00 11.56 8.19
N PRO A 119 -8.53 11.18 9.38
CA PRO A 119 -8.54 12.05 10.57
C PRO A 119 -7.40 13.09 10.54
N PHE A 120 -7.22 13.75 9.40
CA PHE A 120 -6.21 14.77 9.17
C PHE A 120 -6.84 16.02 8.57
N GLU A 121 -6.25 17.18 8.88
CA GLU A 121 -6.64 18.45 8.29
C GLU A 121 -6.23 18.54 6.81
N ASP A 122 -6.86 19.44 6.06
CA ASP A 122 -6.47 19.75 4.70
C ASP A 122 -5.01 20.20 4.64
N GLU A 123 -4.32 19.86 3.57
CA GLU A 123 -2.95 20.30 3.30
C GLU A 123 -1.94 20.03 4.45
N SER A 124 -2.08 18.86 5.10
CA SER A 124 -1.26 18.45 6.26
C SER A 124 0.06 17.83 5.87
N PHE A 125 0.13 17.16 4.70
CA PHE A 125 1.28 16.33 4.30
C PHE A 125 1.96 16.83 3.03
N ASP A 126 3.27 16.63 2.97
CA ASP A 126 4.09 16.89 1.78
C ASP A 126 4.14 15.66 0.86
N ILE A 127 4.15 14.47 1.45
CA ILE A 127 4.25 13.17 0.76
C ILE A 127 3.23 12.19 1.35
N ILE A 128 2.54 11.45 0.49
CA ILE A 128 1.78 10.25 0.87
C ILE A 128 2.42 9.05 0.18
N PHE A 129 2.80 8.05 0.96
CA PHE A 129 3.28 6.76 0.50
C PHE A 129 2.21 5.71 0.74
N HIS A 130 1.67 5.14 -0.34
CA HIS A 130 0.54 4.23 -0.31
C HIS A 130 0.89 2.94 -1.06
N PRO A 131 1.54 1.95 -0.41
CA PRO A 131 1.89 0.68 -1.03
C PRO A 131 0.63 -0.11 -1.40
N VAL A 132 0.79 -1.21 -2.12
CA VAL A 132 -0.34 -2.04 -2.54
C VAL A 132 -1.24 -2.40 -1.36
N SER A 133 -2.43 -1.80 -1.35
CA SER A 133 -3.45 -2.01 -0.31
C SER A 133 -4.87 -1.75 -0.83
N ASN A 134 -5.01 -1.11 -1.99
CA ASN A 134 -6.31 -0.84 -2.62
C ASN A 134 -7.12 -2.12 -2.90
N CYS A 135 -6.45 -3.24 -3.08
CA CYS A 135 -7.11 -4.55 -3.22
C CYS A 135 -7.97 -4.96 -2.03
N TYR A 136 -7.74 -4.39 -0.85
CA TYR A 136 -8.52 -4.69 0.37
C TYR A 136 -9.76 -3.81 0.56
N ILE A 137 -10.09 -2.93 -0.40
CA ILE A 137 -11.25 -2.05 -0.32
C ILE A 137 -12.10 -2.13 -1.60
N GLU A 138 -13.44 -1.99 -1.46
CA GLU A 138 -14.37 -2.09 -2.59
C GLU A 138 -14.34 -0.86 -3.50
N ASN A 139 -14.03 0.33 -2.97
CA ASN A 139 -14.08 1.58 -3.72
C ASN A 139 -12.84 2.45 -3.42
N VAL A 140 -12.04 2.72 -4.43
CA VAL A 140 -10.77 3.46 -4.33
C VAL A 140 -10.91 4.97 -4.56
N GLU A 141 -11.96 5.43 -5.25
CA GLU A 141 -12.12 6.86 -5.57
C GLU A 141 -12.17 7.78 -4.33
N PRO A 142 -12.87 7.42 -3.23
CA PRO A 142 -12.85 8.23 -2.00
C PRO A 142 -11.46 8.36 -1.39
N VAL A 143 -10.64 7.30 -1.45
CA VAL A 143 -9.26 7.32 -0.92
C VAL A 143 -8.41 8.35 -1.67
N PHE A 144 -8.48 8.37 -3.00
CA PHE A 144 -7.74 9.38 -3.79
C PHE A 144 -8.21 10.81 -3.52
N LYS A 145 -9.52 11.04 -3.29
CA LYS A 145 -10.05 12.34 -2.91
C LYS A 145 -9.53 12.80 -1.56
N GLU A 146 -9.47 11.90 -0.58
CA GLU A 146 -8.89 12.18 0.73
C GLU A 146 -7.38 12.44 0.64
N CYS A 147 -6.63 11.62 -0.12
CA CYS A 147 -5.22 11.88 -0.38
C CYS A 147 -5.00 13.28 -0.99
N TYR A 148 -5.83 13.67 -1.97
CA TYR A 148 -5.75 15.01 -2.57
C TYR A 148 -6.06 16.10 -1.55
N ARG A 149 -7.08 15.91 -0.71
CA ARG A 149 -7.47 16.88 0.32
C ARG A 149 -6.33 17.15 1.31
N ILE A 150 -5.74 16.07 1.86
CA ILE A 150 -4.75 16.19 2.92
C ILE A 150 -3.32 16.52 2.43
N LEU A 151 -3.03 16.35 1.13
CA LEU A 151 -1.76 16.79 0.55
C LEU A 151 -1.73 18.31 0.38
N LYS A 152 -0.58 18.91 0.66
CA LYS A 152 -0.27 20.29 0.33
C LYS A 152 -0.20 20.48 -1.18
N LYS A 153 -0.33 21.74 -1.66
CA LYS A 153 -0.05 22.06 -3.06
C LYS A 153 1.39 21.72 -3.42
N GLY A 154 1.58 21.03 -4.55
CA GLY A 154 2.86 20.48 -4.96
C GLY A 154 3.27 19.21 -4.19
N GLY A 155 2.44 18.72 -3.26
CA GLY A 155 2.66 17.47 -2.55
C GLY A 155 2.54 16.25 -3.46
N ILE A 156 3.18 15.17 -3.07
CA ILE A 156 3.38 13.98 -3.89
C ILE A 156 2.59 12.81 -3.31
N LEU A 157 1.84 12.13 -4.18
CA LEU A 157 1.23 10.82 -3.90
C LEU A 157 2.01 9.74 -4.64
N LEU A 158 2.51 8.76 -3.91
CA LEU A 158 3.17 7.56 -4.44
C LEU A 158 2.26 6.36 -4.15
N CYS A 159 1.78 5.68 -5.20
CA CYS A 159 0.89 4.53 -5.04
C CYS A 159 1.43 3.27 -5.69
N GLY A 160 1.31 2.14 -4.97
CA GLY A 160 1.38 0.79 -5.52
C GLY A 160 -0.04 0.27 -5.79
N LEU A 161 -0.28 -0.25 -6.98
CA LEU A 161 -1.60 -0.62 -7.47
C LEU A 161 -1.56 -2.02 -8.10
N GLY A 162 -2.45 -2.91 -7.69
CA GLY A 162 -2.63 -4.20 -8.36
C GLY A 162 -3.47 -4.05 -9.62
N THR A 163 -3.14 -4.76 -10.68
CA THR A 163 -3.96 -4.81 -11.90
C THR A 163 -5.03 -5.89 -11.80
N GLU A 164 -6.05 -5.82 -12.66
CA GLU A 164 -7.15 -6.79 -12.67
C GLU A 164 -6.69 -8.23 -12.97
N ILE A 165 -5.53 -8.39 -13.62
CA ILE A 165 -5.01 -9.70 -14.02
C ILE A 165 -4.75 -10.63 -12.83
N ASN A 166 -4.43 -10.07 -11.64
CA ASN A 166 -4.27 -10.84 -10.40
C ASN A 166 -5.53 -11.61 -10.00
N TYR A 167 -6.69 -11.19 -10.51
CA TYR A 167 -8.00 -11.74 -10.13
C TYR A 167 -8.69 -12.47 -11.30
N LEU A 168 -8.05 -12.50 -12.47
CA LEU A 168 -8.65 -13.07 -13.68
C LEU A 168 -8.38 -14.56 -13.80
N VAL A 169 -7.27 -15.03 -13.24
CA VAL A 169 -6.69 -16.36 -13.44
C VAL A 169 -6.91 -17.30 -12.25
N ASP A 170 -6.77 -18.59 -12.49
CA ASP A 170 -6.72 -19.62 -11.46
C ASP A 170 -5.40 -19.59 -10.67
N GLU A 171 -5.31 -20.45 -9.63
CA GLU A 171 -4.11 -20.57 -8.78
C GLU A 171 -2.83 -20.94 -9.54
N SER A 172 -2.95 -21.59 -10.70
CA SER A 172 -1.82 -21.93 -11.57
C SER A 172 -1.40 -20.80 -12.50
N GLU A 173 -2.19 -19.73 -12.58
CA GLU A 173 -2.02 -18.60 -13.50
C GLU A 173 -2.06 -18.99 -14.98
N GLU A 174 -2.62 -20.17 -15.32
CA GLU A 174 -2.68 -20.67 -16.69
C GLU A 174 -4.02 -20.43 -17.38
N LYS A 175 -5.10 -20.26 -16.62
CA LYS A 175 -6.45 -20.19 -17.15
C LYS A 175 -7.19 -18.97 -16.65
N ILE A 176 -7.90 -18.29 -17.55
CA ILE A 176 -8.89 -17.27 -17.19
C ILE A 176 -10.13 -17.99 -16.64
N VAL A 177 -10.48 -17.72 -15.40
CA VAL A 177 -11.58 -18.40 -14.70
C VAL A 177 -12.63 -17.45 -14.11
N PHE A 178 -12.25 -16.20 -13.80
CA PHE A 178 -13.17 -15.26 -13.18
C PHE A 178 -13.59 -14.12 -14.09
N SER A 179 -14.84 -13.68 -13.94
CA SER A 179 -15.33 -12.47 -14.60
C SER A 179 -15.00 -11.23 -13.81
N MET A 180 -14.79 -10.12 -14.51
CA MET A 180 -14.56 -8.81 -13.88
C MET A 180 -15.84 -7.96 -13.79
N PRO A 181 -15.98 -7.11 -12.79
CA PRO A 181 -15.02 -6.90 -11.69
C PRO A 181 -15.04 -8.07 -10.68
N PHE A 182 -13.86 -8.41 -10.14
CA PHE A 182 -13.77 -9.37 -9.06
C PHE A 182 -14.23 -8.71 -7.75
N ASN A 183 -15.36 -9.15 -7.24
CA ASN A 183 -15.98 -8.57 -6.06
C ASN A 183 -16.67 -9.65 -5.20
N PRO A 184 -16.07 -10.03 -4.06
CA PRO A 184 -16.62 -11.08 -3.19
C PRO A 184 -17.88 -10.68 -2.42
N LEU A 185 -18.24 -9.39 -2.39
CA LEU A 185 -19.49 -8.93 -1.80
C LEU A 185 -20.67 -9.12 -2.74
N LYS A 186 -20.44 -9.19 -4.05
CA LYS A 186 -21.45 -9.26 -5.11
C LYS A 186 -21.47 -10.61 -5.83
N ASN A 187 -20.40 -11.37 -5.75
CA ASN A 187 -20.25 -12.67 -6.43
C ASN A 187 -19.82 -13.76 -5.43
N LYS A 188 -20.67 -14.79 -5.33
CA LYS A 188 -20.47 -15.91 -4.39
C LYS A 188 -19.24 -16.74 -4.76
N GLU A 189 -18.97 -16.96 -6.05
CA GLU A 189 -17.83 -17.73 -6.52
C GLU A 189 -16.50 -17.03 -6.16
N HIS A 190 -16.44 -15.70 -6.31
CA HIS A 190 -15.28 -14.90 -5.88
C HIS A 190 -15.06 -15.01 -4.37
N LYS A 191 -16.14 -14.99 -3.59
CA LYS A 191 -16.05 -15.14 -2.13
C LYS A 191 -15.55 -16.52 -1.74
N GLU A 192 -16.13 -17.58 -2.30
CA GLU A 192 -15.74 -18.98 -2.03
C GLU A 192 -14.28 -19.24 -2.40
N PHE A 193 -13.80 -18.63 -3.51
CA PHE A 193 -12.40 -18.71 -3.89
C PHE A 193 -11.46 -18.08 -2.84
N LEU A 194 -11.76 -16.88 -2.38
CA LEU A 194 -10.96 -16.21 -1.33
C LEU A 194 -11.03 -16.93 0.01
N GLU A 195 -12.18 -17.48 0.38
CA GLU A 195 -12.35 -18.29 1.60
C GLU A 195 -11.50 -19.56 1.55
N LYS A 196 -11.41 -20.23 0.38
CA LYS A 196 -10.53 -21.38 0.17
C LYS A 196 -9.05 -21.03 0.35
N LEU A 197 -8.64 -19.84 -0.13
CA LEU A 197 -7.27 -19.37 -0.01
C LEU A 197 -6.98 -18.68 1.34
N ASP A 198 -7.99 -18.54 2.19
CA ASP A 198 -7.89 -17.84 3.47
C ASP A 198 -7.26 -16.44 3.36
N SER A 199 -7.59 -15.71 2.28
CA SER A 199 -6.94 -14.47 1.88
C SER A 199 -7.69 -13.18 2.22
N GLY A 200 -8.77 -13.29 3.03
CA GLY A 200 -9.63 -12.15 3.34
C GLY A 200 -10.44 -11.69 2.13
N TYR A 201 -11.01 -10.49 2.19
CA TYR A 201 -11.77 -9.91 1.08
C TYR A 201 -10.83 -9.09 0.21
N GLN A 202 -10.75 -9.44 -1.08
CA GLN A 202 -9.97 -8.70 -2.07
C GLN A 202 -10.84 -8.32 -3.26
N PHE A 203 -10.52 -7.19 -3.87
CA PHE A 203 -11.29 -6.57 -4.95
C PHE A 203 -10.38 -6.21 -6.11
N SER A 204 -10.84 -6.47 -7.34
CA SER A 204 -10.17 -5.92 -8.52
C SER A 204 -10.59 -4.47 -8.74
N HIS A 205 -9.69 -3.69 -9.31
CA HIS A 205 -9.94 -2.32 -9.72
C HIS A 205 -9.39 -2.08 -11.12
N THR A 206 -10.20 -1.53 -11.99
CA THR A 206 -9.80 -1.17 -13.34
C THR A 206 -8.76 -0.06 -13.35
N LEU A 207 -7.98 0.06 -14.42
CA LEU A 207 -7.11 1.21 -14.62
C LEU A 207 -7.88 2.54 -14.60
N SER A 208 -9.14 2.54 -15.08
CA SER A 208 -10.01 3.70 -15.01
C SER A 208 -10.37 4.11 -13.57
N GLU A 209 -10.54 3.16 -12.66
CA GLU A 209 -10.77 3.44 -11.25
C GLU A 209 -9.49 3.91 -10.55
N GLN A 210 -8.37 3.29 -10.84
CA GLN A 210 -7.11 3.58 -10.15
C GLN A 210 -6.38 4.80 -10.72
N LEU A 211 -6.05 4.83 -12.00
CA LEU A 211 -5.39 5.98 -12.63
C LEU A 211 -6.39 7.11 -12.87
N GLY A 212 -7.55 6.79 -13.43
CA GLY A 212 -8.62 7.74 -13.63
C GLY A 212 -9.16 8.32 -12.32
N GLY A 213 -9.17 7.55 -11.24
CA GLY A 213 -9.54 8.01 -9.89
C GLY A 213 -8.58 9.07 -9.36
N GLN A 214 -7.26 8.90 -9.55
CA GLN A 214 -6.26 9.92 -9.21
C GLN A 214 -6.49 11.21 -10.03
N LEU A 215 -6.66 11.09 -11.35
CA LEU A 215 -6.94 12.24 -12.23
C LEU A 215 -8.23 12.96 -11.86
N LYS A 216 -9.32 12.22 -11.56
CA LYS A 216 -10.61 12.80 -11.14
C LYS A 216 -10.51 13.50 -9.78
N ALA A 217 -9.63 13.04 -8.88
CA ALA A 217 -9.38 13.71 -7.62
C ALA A 217 -8.64 15.04 -7.78
N GLY A 218 -8.00 15.28 -8.92
CA GLY A 218 -7.28 16.50 -9.26
C GLY A 218 -5.77 16.36 -9.41
N PHE A 219 -5.25 15.13 -9.22
CA PHE A 219 -3.82 14.86 -9.38
C PHE A 219 -3.34 14.97 -10.83
N THR A 220 -2.10 15.36 -11.00
CA THR A 220 -1.34 15.19 -12.25
C THR A 220 -0.43 13.99 -12.12
N LEU A 221 -0.66 12.93 -12.91
CA LEU A 221 0.25 11.79 -12.98
C LEU A 221 1.52 12.20 -13.69
N THR A 222 2.68 12.03 -13.05
CA THR A 222 3.99 12.40 -13.59
C THR A 222 4.81 11.19 -14.03
N ASN A 223 4.65 10.06 -13.36
CA ASN A 223 5.38 8.83 -13.64
C ASN A 223 4.48 7.60 -13.41
N ILE A 224 4.70 6.58 -14.21
CA ILE A 224 4.09 5.25 -14.08
C ILE A 224 5.15 4.21 -14.42
N GLU A 225 5.26 3.16 -13.62
CA GLU A 225 6.10 2.00 -13.91
C GLU A 225 5.34 0.70 -13.65
N ASP A 226 5.57 -0.29 -14.51
CA ASP A 226 5.04 -1.64 -14.38
C ASP A 226 5.87 -2.47 -13.41
N ASP A 227 5.22 -3.41 -12.73
CA ASP A 227 5.86 -4.42 -11.90
C ASP A 227 5.11 -5.77 -12.00
N THR A 228 5.71 -6.82 -11.47
CA THR A 228 5.14 -8.16 -11.45
C THR A 228 4.95 -8.64 -10.00
N ASN A 229 4.29 -9.79 -9.81
CA ASN A 229 4.15 -10.43 -8.51
C ASN A 229 5.44 -11.10 -7.99
N GLY A 230 6.49 -11.17 -8.80
CA GLY A 230 7.81 -11.71 -8.43
C GLY A 230 7.94 -13.23 -8.54
N ALA A 231 6.87 -13.95 -8.76
CA ALA A 231 6.87 -15.40 -8.93
C ALA A 231 5.65 -15.85 -9.76
N GLY A 232 5.59 -17.11 -10.13
CA GLY A 232 4.48 -17.70 -10.87
C GLY A 232 4.52 -17.47 -12.38
N ARG A 233 3.49 -17.96 -13.05
CA ARG A 233 3.44 -17.97 -14.52
C ARG A 233 3.34 -16.58 -15.12
N LEU A 234 2.59 -15.69 -14.49
CA LEU A 234 2.46 -14.30 -14.96
C LEU A 234 3.81 -13.57 -14.88
N HIS A 235 4.57 -13.78 -13.81
CA HIS A 235 5.93 -13.23 -13.68
C HIS A 235 6.88 -13.78 -14.73
N GLU A 236 6.91 -15.12 -14.95
CA GLU A 236 7.75 -15.76 -15.97
C GLU A 236 7.47 -15.23 -17.38
N MET A 237 6.22 -14.89 -17.66
CA MET A 237 5.79 -14.30 -18.93
C MET A 237 5.96 -12.77 -18.98
N ASN A 238 6.52 -12.15 -17.94
CA ASN A 238 6.71 -10.72 -17.81
C ASN A 238 5.39 -9.92 -17.98
N ILE A 239 4.30 -10.44 -17.40
CA ILE A 239 3.00 -9.78 -17.43
C ILE A 239 2.91 -8.84 -16.23
N SER A 240 2.58 -7.57 -16.47
CA SER A 240 2.41 -6.56 -15.44
C SER A 240 1.20 -6.85 -14.56
N THR A 241 1.45 -7.38 -13.36
CA THR A 241 0.42 -7.65 -12.35
C THR A 241 0.26 -6.49 -11.37
N TYR A 242 1.23 -5.59 -11.35
CA TYR A 242 1.23 -4.37 -10.57
C TYR A 242 1.74 -3.18 -11.37
N ILE A 243 1.38 -1.99 -10.92
CA ILE A 243 1.94 -0.73 -11.39
C ILE A 243 2.22 0.16 -10.19
N MET A 244 3.23 1.00 -10.28
CA MET A 244 3.44 2.10 -9.34
C MET A 244 3.28 3.44 -10.03
N THR A 245 2.73 4.41 -9.32
CA THR A 245 2.47 5.76 -9.84
C THR A 245 3.08 6.82 -8.95
N ARG A 246 3.51 7.90 -9.59
CA ARG A 246 3.79 9.17 -8.93
C ARG A 246 2.82 10.22 -9.45
N ALA A 247 2.12 10.86 -8.54
CA ALA A 247 1.16 11.91 -8.84
C ALA A 247 1.45 13.17 -7.99
N VAL A 248 1.11 14.35 -8.51
CA VAL A 248 1.34 15.64 -7.84
C VAL A 248 0.01 16.39 -7.72
N LYS A 249 -0.24 16.97 -6.53
CA LYS A 249 -1.37 17.89 -6.28
C LYS A 249 -1.11 19.28 -6.84
#